data_09dfd28c1af08404f2c11ff66a902ea0
#
_entry.id   09dfd28c1af08404f2c11ff66a902ea0
#
_cell.length_a   1.000
_cell.length_b   1.000
_cell.length_c   1.000
_cell.angle_alpha   90.00
_cell.angle_beta   90.00
_cell.angle_gamma   90.00
#
_symmetry.space_group_name_H-M   'P 1'
#
loop_
_entity.id
_entity.type
_entity.pdbx_description
1 polymer ?
#
loop_
_entity_poly.entity_id
_entity_poly.type
_entity_poly.pdbx_seq_one_letter_code
_entity_poly.pdbx_strand_id
1 'polypeptide(L)'
;SFFSGGTLIQTKRGIINVQPNLQLDYIGANIEDSIFGTTTNRKVLSIVVSEDTNEIRFLLENTASGSTSKILVYNTLFRQFTVHEISYSSTNSGINLFTQGAGNSLFLATADGNIHLSSPSKFTDNNTGSEVNIDMVVQTGFLNVAGLQAKQRVYRVMLLGKHIASHTLTLDVFTDYDDSTSATHTAALTGDTNPYHYRAHLAKQKCQAVKLKITISNASTEAVR
;
A
#
# COMPACT_ATOMS: atom_id res chain seq x y z
N SER A 1 6.73 -8.54 19.27
CA SER A 1 7.98 -7.89 18.87
C SER A 1 8.21 -6.63 19.69
N PHE A 2 9.45 -6.41 20.09
CA PHE A 2 9.85 -5.23 20.87
C PHE A 2 10.53 -4.23 19.93
N PHE A 3 10.24 -2.97 20.10
CA PHE A 3 10.95 -1.86 19.47
C PHE A 3 11.07 -0.72 20.49
N SER A 4 11.87 0.30 20.22
CA SER A 4 12.09 1.41 21.17
C SER A 4 10.81 2.12 21.64
N GLY A 5 9.71 2.01 20.87
CA GLY A 5 8.41 2.59 21.17
C GLY A 5 7.43 1.69 21.94
N GLY A 6 7.80 0.45 22.30
CA GLY A 6 6.93 -0.45 23.07
C GLY A 6 6.82 -1.88 22.54
N THR A 7 5.72 -2.53 22.86
CA THR A 7 5.41 -3.91 22.46
C THR A 7 4.16 -3.95 21.60
N LEU A 8 4.26 -4.53 20.42
CA LEU A 8 3.14 -4.69 19.50
C LEU A 8 2.41 -6.00 19.76
N ILE A 9 1.10 -5.92 19.93
CA ILE A 9 0.22 -7.06 20.20
C ILE A 9 -0.92 -7.04 19.21
N GLN A 10 -1.17 -8.18 18.57
CA GLN A 10 -2.39 -8.39 17.80
C GLN A 10 -3.52 -8.79 18.76
N THR A 11 -4.64 -8.10 18.65
CA THR A 11 -5.88 -8.38 19.39
C THR A 11 -7.01 -8.70 18.42
N LYS A 12 -8.19 -9.03 18.96
CA LYS A 12 -9.40 -9.22 18.15
C LYS A 12 -9.88 -7.94 17.42
N ARG A 13 -9.37 -6.77 17.81
CA ARG A 13 -9.74 -5.48 17.22
C ARG A 13 -8.65 -4.88 16.33
N GLY A 14 -7.48 -5.51 16.22
CA GLY A 14 -6.38 -5.00 15.43
C GLY A 14 -5.05 -5.01 16.16
N ILE A 15 -4.16 -4.11 15.78
CA ILE A 15 -2.82 -4.01 16.34
C ILE A 15 -2.79 -2.89 17.38
N ILE A 16 -2.35 -3.25 18.58
CA ILE A 16 -2.18 -2.34 19.71
C ILE A 16 -0.69 -2.24 20.03
N ASN A 17 -0.22 -1.03 20.25
CA ASN A 17 1.08 -0.76 20.82
C ASN A 17 0.95 -0.56 22.33
N VAL A 18 1.63 -1.40 23.11
CA VAL A 18 1.76 -1.25 24.55
C VAL A 18 3.05 -0.48 24.83
N GLN A 19 2.92 0.76 25.21
CA GLN A 19 4.07 1.62 25.53
C GLN A 19 4.77 1.18 26.82
N PRO A 20 6.04 1.59 27.05
CA PRO A 20 6.76 1.23 28.28
C PRO A 20 6.08 1.70 29.58
N ASN A 21 5.26 2.74 29.52
CA ASN A 21 4.45 3.25 30.62
C ASN A 21 3.09 2.53 30.79
N LEU A 22 2.90 1.39 30.10
CA LEU A 22 1.68 0.58 30.05
C LEU A 22 0.47 1.29 29.40
N GLN A 23 0.65 2.41 28.75
CA GLN A 23 -0.40 3.00 27.92
C GLN A 23 -0.63 2.16 26.68
N LEU A 24 -1.90 2.01 26.32
CA LEU A 24 -2.33 1.31 25.11
C LEU A 24 -2.61 2.32 24.01
N ASP A 25 -1.90 2.19 22.90
CA ASP A 25 -2.11 2.99 21.72
C ASP A 25 -2.63 2.10 20.58
N TYR A 26 -3.87 2.34 20.14
CA TYR A 26 -4.48 1.57 19.06
C TYR A 26 -4.03 2.13 17.72
N ILE A 27 -3.05 1.49 17.11
CA ILE A 27 -2.47 1.92 15.83
C ILE A 27 -3.17 1.29 14.62
N GLY A 28 -3.97 0.24 14.82
CA GLY A 28 -4.56 -0.59 13.77
C GLY A 28 -5.86 -0.09 13.16
N ALA A 29 -6.40 1.07 13.57
CA ALA A 29 -7.72 1.55 13.14
C ALA A 29 -7.88 1.62 11.61
N ASN A 30 -6.86 2.10 10.91
CA ASN A 30 -6.92 2.29 9.45
C ASN A 30 -6.77 1.00 8.64
N ILE A 31 -6.43 -0.10 9.30
CA ILE A 31 -6.16 -1.40 8.64
C ILE A 31 -7.06 -2.51 9.15
N GLU A 32 -8.08 -2.19 9.95
CA GLU A 32 -9.03 -3.20 10.46
C GLU A 32 -9.60 -4.07 9.35
N ASP A 33 -10.04 -3.47 8.25
CA ASP A 33 -10.59 -4.18 7.09
C ASP A 33 -9.56 -5.09 6.40
N SER A 34 -8.29 -4.74 6.47
CA SER A 34 -7.22 -5.56 5.90
C SER A 34 -6.90 -6.78 6.75
N ILE A 35 -7.09 -6.69 8.07
CA ILE A 35 -6.85 -7.76 9.05
C ILE A 35 -8.15 -8.53 9.32
N PHE A 36 -9.25 -7.82 9.51
CA PHE A 36 -10.57 -8.35 9.88
C PHE A 36 -11.61 -8.07 8.80
N GLY A 37 -11.32 -8.42 7.54
CA GLY A 37 -12.33 -8.33 6.49
C GLY A 37 -13.59 -9.14 6.84
N THR A 38 -14.72 -8.80 6.24
CA THR A 38 -16.06 -9.37 6.53
C THR A 38 -16.11 -10.90 6.45
N THR A 39 -15.14 -11.54 5.82
CA THR A 39 -15.10 -13.00 5.62
C THR A 39 -13.82 -13.68 6.13
N THR A 40 -12.79 -12.91 6.52
CA THR A 40 -11.47 -13.51 6.82
C THR A 40 -10.76 -12.78 7.95
N ASN A 41 -10.64 -13.45 9.10
CA ASN A 41 -9.73 -12.99 10.15
C ASN A 41 -8.32 -13.45 9.81
N ARG A 42 -7.43 -12.52 9.49
CA ARG A 42 -6.02 -12.81 9.21
C ARG A 42 -5.20 -12.70 10.49
N LYS A 43 -4.32 -13.66 10.70
CA LYS A 43 -3.34 -13.60 11.78
C LYS A 43 -2.06 -12.95 11.28
N VAL A 44 -1.38 -12.25 12.17
CA VAL A 44 0.00 -11.83 11.94
C VAL A 44 0.91 -13.03 12.19
N LEU A 45 1.56 -13.51 11.14
CA LEU A 45 2.47 -14.65 11.21
C LEU A 45 3.84 -14.27 11.72
N SER A 46 4.32 -13.10 11.28
CA SER A 46 5.66 -12.62 11.61
C SER A 46 5.69 -11.10 11.65
N ILE A 47 6.56 -10.55 12.50
CA ILE A 47 6.78 -9.11 12.66
C ILE A 47 8.28 -8.87 12.58
N VAL A 48 8.66 -7.92 11.74
CA VAL A 48 10.05 -7.45 11.62
C VAL A 48 10.10 -5.95 11.85
N VAL A 49 11.05 -5.51 12.65
CA VAL A 49 11.35 -4.09 12.88
C VAL A 49 12.61 -3.75 12.12
N SER A 50 12.53 -2.72 11.29
CA SER A 50 13.67 -2.14 10.60
C SER A 50 13.89 -0.72 11.14
N GLU A 51 14.89 -0.56 12.00
CA GLU A 51 15.19 0.73 12.63
C GLU A 51 15.72 1.74 11.60
N ASP A 52 16.49 1.28 10.62
CA ASP A 52 17.09 2.13 9.60
C ASP A 52 16.04 2.82 8.70
N THR A 53 14.92 2.16 8.44
CA THR A 53 13.83 2.71 7.62
C THR A 53 12.69 3.26 8.45
N ASN A 54 12.73 3.16 9.78
CA ASN A 54 11.63 3.47 10.69
C ASN A 54 10.34 2.70 10.34
N GLU A 55 10.48 1.44 9.95
CA GLU A 55 9.36 0.61 9.52
C GLU A 55 9.20 -0.63 10.37
N ILE A 56 7.94 -0.99 10.60
CA ILE A 56 7.56 -2.26 11.20
C ILE A 56 6.72 -3.00 10.17
N ARG A 57 7.14 -4.20 9.80
CA ARG A 57 6.48 -5.00 8.76
C ARG A 57 5.81 -6.21 9.38
N PHE A 58 4.55 -6.39 9.04
CA PHE A 58 3.70 -7.48 9.53
C PHE A 58 3.32 -8.38 8.35
N LEU A 59 3.71 -9.63 8.40
CA LEU A 59 3.24 -10.62 7.44
C LEU A 59 1.87 -11.13 7.89
N LEU A 60 0.87 -11.00 7.04
CA LEU A 60 -0.46 -11.52 7.29
C LEU A 60 -0.64 -12.92 6.73
N GLU A 61 -1.35 -13.76 7.50
CA GLU A 61 -1.78 -15.09 7.07
C GLU A 61 -2.61 -15.00 5.79
N ASN A 62 -2.30 -15.88 4.85
CA ASN A 62 -3.12 -16.07 3.67
C ASN A 62 -4.26 -17.04 3.98
N THR A 63 -5.50 -16.55 4.01
CA THR A 63 -6.66 -17.34 4.47
C THR A 63 -7.50 -17.95 3.35
N ALA A 64 -7.22 -17.58 2.09
CA ALA A 64 -7.96 -18.10 0.95
C ALA A 64 -7.00 -18.68 -0.10
N SER A 65 -7.37 -19.84 -0.64
CA SER A 65 -6.69 -20.40 -1.80
C SER A 65 -6.74 -19.41 -2.97
N GLY A 66 -5.58 -19.07 -3.54
CA GLY A 66 -5.49 -18.10 -4.62
C GLY A 66 -5.37 -16.63 -4.20
N SER A 67 -5.32 -16.33 -2.90
CA SER A 67 -5.10 -14.98 -2.44
C SER A 67 -3.60 -14.64 -2.32
N THR A 68 -3.26 -13.40 -2.61
CA THR A 68 -1.90 -12.88 -2.47
C THR A 68 -1.50 -12.73 -1.01
N SER A 69 -0.24 -12.99 -0.68
CA SER A 69 0.30 -12.63 0.64
C SER A 69 0.33 -11.13 0.79
N LYS A 70 -0.04 -10.65 1.98
CA LYS A 70 -0.03 -9.21 2.30
C LYS A 70 1.00 -8.93 3.37
N ILE A 71 1.79 -7.90 3.15
CA ILE A 71 2.69 -7.34 4.15
C ILE A 71 2.17 -5.95 4.48
N LEU A 72 1.79 -5.74 5.73
CA LEU A 72 1.50 -4.41 6.24
C LEU A 72 2.82 -3.76 6.67
N VAL A 73 3.07 -2.57 6.20
CA VAL A 73 4.23 -1.77 6.58
C VAL A 73 3.75 -0.57 7.37
N TYR A 74 4.11 -0.50 8.63
CA TYR A 74 3.83 0.64 9.50
C TYR A 74 5.08 1.53 9.58
N ASN A 75 4.95 2.73 9.07
CA ASN A 75 5.99 3.74 9.24
C ASN A 75 5.81 4.43 10.59
N THR A 76 6.80 4.29 11.48
CA THR A 76 6.72 4.80 12.86
C THR A 76 6.86 6.32 12.93
N LEU A 77 7.51 6.94 11.95
CA LEU A 77 7.70 8.40 11.89
C LEU A 77 6.41 9.11 11.47
N PHE A 78 5.77 8.62 10.40
CA PHE A 78 4.54 9.21 9.86
C PHE A 78 3.27 8.62 10.47
N ARG A 79 3.38 7.54 11.25
CA ARG A 79 2.26 6.78 11.85
C ARG A 79 1.22 6.35 10.81
N GLN A 80 1.70 5.90 9.66
CA GLN A 80 0.89 5.47 8.53
C GLN A 80 1.17 4.03 8.17
N PHE A 81 0.12 3.35 7.68
CA PHE A 81 0.24 2.01 7.12
C PHE A 81 0.23 2.06 5.61
N THR A 82 1.04 1.20 5.01
CA THR A 82 0.97 0.82 3.60
C THR A 82 0.80 -0.68 3.49
N VAL A 83 0.15 -1.13 2.42
CA VAL A 83 -0.08 -2.55 2.16
C VAL A 83 0.71 -2.92 0.92
N HIS A 84 1.60 -3.90 1.06
CA HIS A 84 2.28 -4.52 -0.06
C HIS A 84 1.60 -5.86 -0.33
N GLU A 85 1.05 -6.01 -1.51
CA GLU A 85 0.51 -7.27 -2.01
C GLU A 85 1.57 -7.94 -2.86
N ILE A 86 1.97 -9.14 -2.46
CA ILE A 86 2.99 -9.90 -3.15
C ILE A 86 2.26 -10.96 -3.98
N SER A 87 2.33 -10.80 -5.31
CA SER A 87 1.70 -11.70 -6.27
C SER A 87 2.54 -12.95 -6.48
N TYR A 88 2.58 -13.84 -5.49
CA TYR A 88 3.06 -15.20 -5.73
C TYR A 88 1.92 -16.06 -6.27
N SER A 89 2.27 -17.14 -6.99
CA SER A 89 1.35 -18.20 -7.37
C SER A 89 0.49 -18.62 -6.17
N SER A 90 -0.75 -19.02 -6.41
CA SER A 90 -1.74 -19.41 -5.39
C SER A 90 -1.28 -20.47 -4.38
N THR A 91 -0.16 -21.12 -4.65
CA THR A 91 0.46 -22.12 -3.77
C THR A 91 1.55 -21.55 -2.89
N ASN A 92 2.02 -20.33 -3.14
CA ASN A 92 3.23 -19.76 -2.53
C ASN A 92 2.88 -18.64 -1.56
N SER A 93 2.22 -18.98 -0.46
CA SER A 93 1.96 -18.02 0.61
C SER A 93 3.25 -17.73 1.41
N GLY A 94 3.44 -16.47 1.81
CA GLY A 94 4.47 -16.11 2.77
C GLY A 94 4.24 -16.79 4.12
N ILE A 95 5.26 -17.40 4.68
CA ILE A 95 5.20 -18.08 5.99
C ILE A 95 5.98 -17.33 7.07
N ASN A 96 7.04 -16.60 6.70
CA ASN A 96 7.85 -15.87 7.66
C ASN A 96 8.55 -14.67 7.03
N LEU A 97 8.70 -13.60 7.81
CA LEU A 97 9.58 -12.46 7.54
C LEU A 97 10.72 -12.48 8.53
N PHE A 98 11.92 -12.23 8.08
CA PHE A 98 13.09 -12.08 8.95
C PHE A 98 14.12 -11.12 8.35
N THR A 99 14.97 -10.58 9.21
CA THR A 99 16.11 -9.76 8.81
C THR A 99 17.39 -10.50 9.12
N GLN A 100 18.39 -10.32 8.28
CA GLN A 100 19.70 -10.91 8.47
C GLN A 100 20.83 -9.96 8.03
N GLY A 101 21.93 -10.00 8.77
CA GLY A 101 23.16 -9.31 8.44
C GLY A 101 23.22 -7.85 8.91
N ALA A 102 24.40 -7.25 8.74
CA ALA A 102 24.70 -5.88 9.19
C ALA A 102 23.93 -4.78 8.44
N GLY A 103 23.27 -5.12 7.34
CA GLY A 103 22.47 -4.18 6.52
C GLY A 103 20.96 -4.35 6.69
N ASN A 104 20.47 -5.02 7.73
CA ASN A 104 19.04 -5.28 7.98
C ASN A 104 18.28 -5.75 6.73
N SER A 105 18.94 -6.59 5.91
CA SER A 105 18.31 -7.15 4.71
C SER A 105 17.04 -7.92 5.09
N LEU A 106 15.93 -7.57 4.47
CA LEU A 106 14.65 -8.20 4.70
C LEU A 106 14.48 -9.42 3.80
N PHE A 107 14.11 -10.54 4.38
CA PHE A 107 13.81 -11.78 3.68
C PHE A 107 12.37 -12.20 3.93
N LEU A 108 11.74 -12.75 2.90
CA LEU A 108 10.45 -13.41 2.96
C LEU A 108 10.64 -14.89 2.62
N ALA A 109 10.30 -15.78 3.55
CA ALA A 109 10.19 -17.20 3.29
C ALA A 109 8.78 -17.54 2.82
N THR A 110 8.66 -18.39 1.80
CA THR A 110 7.39 -18.81 1.21
C THR A 110 7.17 -20.32 1.40
N ALA A 111 5.93 -20.76 1.30
CA ALA A 111 5.52 -22.14 1.59
C ALA A 111 6.10 -23.18 0.60
N ASP A 112 6.54 -22.74 -0.56
CA ASP A 112 7.23 -23.57 -1.56
C ASP A 112 8.73 -23.80 -1.24
N GLY A 113 9.22 -23.28 -0.11
CA GLY A 113 10.61 -23.40 0.33
C GLY A 113 11.56 -22.35 -0.24
N ASN A 114 11.06 -21.36 -0.97
CA ASN A 114 11.88 -20.27 -1.50
C ASN A 114 12.09 -19.16 -0.45
N ILE A 115 13.21 -18.47 -0.59
CA ILE A 115 13.55 -17.29 0.20
C ILE A 115 13.76 -16.12 -0.76
N HIS A 116 12.97 -15.07 -0.59
CA HIS A 116 13.03 -13.86 -1.40
C HIS A 116 13.69 -12.73 -0.60
N LEU A 117 14.66 -12.08 -1.23
CA LEU A 117 15.35 -10.91 -0.68
C LEU A 117 14.66 -9.64 -1.17
N SER A 118 14.24 -8.78 -0.25
CA SER A 118 13.81 -7.42 -0.58
C SER A 118 15.02 -6.57 -0.93
N SER A 119 15.03 -5.99 -2.13
CA SER A 119 16.11 -5.11 -2.60
C SER A 119 15.56 -3.73 -2.93
N PRO A 120 16.14 -2.64 -2.37
CA PRO A 120 15.68 -1.28 -2.65
C PRO A 120 15.98 -0.82 -4.09
N SER A 121 16.78 -1.57 -4.83
CA SER A 121 17.11 -1.29 -6.25
C SER A 121 16.25 -2.07 -7.24
N LYS A 122 15.37 -2.96 -6.76
CA LYS A 122 14.46 -3.74 -7.60
C LYS A 122 13.03 -3.24 -7.43
N PHE A 123 12.32 -3.09 -8.53
CA PHE A 123 10.93 -2.60 -8.60
C PHE A 123 10.00 -3.64 -9.21
N THR A 124 10.43 -4.88 -9.19
CA THR A 124 9.70 -6.05 -9.67
C THR A 124 9.70 -7.12 -8.60
N ASP A 125 8.63 -7.89 -8.57
CA ASP A 125 8.58 -9.13 -7.80
C ASP A 125 9.03 -10.30 -8.67
N ASN A 126 9.80 -11.22 -8.09
CA ASN A 126 10.17 -12.46 -8.76
C ASN A 126 9.12 -13.53 -8.43
N ASN A 127 8.31 -13.87 -9.42
CA ASN A 127 7.35 -14.96 -9.32
C ASN A 127 7.88 -16.17 -10.09
N THR A 128 8.38 -17.19 -9.37
CA THR A 128 8.85 -18.48 -9.91
C THR A 128 9.85 -18.35 -11.09
N GLY A 129 10.77 -17.39 -11.00
CA GLY A 129 11.79 -17.15 -12.02
C GLY A 129 11.39 -16.14 -13.11
N SER A 130 10.18 -15.61 -13.04
CA SER A 130 9.73 -14.51 -13.91
C SER A 130 9.57 -13.22 -13.12
N GLU A 131 10.15 -12.13 -13.59
CA GLU A 131 9.96 -10.82 -12.99
C GLU A 131 8.55 -10.28 -13.33
N VAL A 132 7.81 -9.84 -12.32
CA VAL A 132 6.48 -9.23 -12.47
C VAL A 132 6.57 -7.78 -12.00
N ASN A 133 6.06 -6.87 -12.81
CA ASN A 133 6.04 -5.45 -12.47
C ASN A 133 5.07 -5.17 -11.33
N ILE A 134 5.46 -4.25 -10.45
CA ILE A 134 4.64 -3.84 -9.29
C ILE A 134 3.87 -2.57 -9.65
N ASP A 135 2.55 -2.61 -9.54
CA ASP A 135 1.70 -1.44 -9.71
C ASP A 135 1.70 -0.58 -8.44
N MET A 136 1.74 0.74 -8.61
CA MET A 136 1.57 1.68 -7.51
C MET A 136 0.11 2.17 -7.48
N VAL A 137 -0.55 2.00 -6.34
CA VAL A 137 -1.91 2.49 -6.12
C VAL A 137 -1.94 3.44 -4.93
N VAL A 138 -2.40 4.67 -5.17
CA VAL A 138 -2.61 5.67 -4.11
C VAL A 138 -4.08 6.07 -4.12
N GLN A 139 -4.75 5.94 -2.99
CA GLN A 139 -6.16 6.29 -2.84
C GLN A 139 -6.35 7.24 -1.67
N THR A 140 -7.04 8.36 -1.89
CA THR A 140 -7.40 9.30 -0.82
C THR A 140 -8.69 8.85 -0.13
N GLY A 141 -8.98 9.41 1.03
CA GLY A 141 -10.35 9.45 1.53
C GLY A 141 -11.21 10.44 0.72
N PHE A 142 -12.52 10.53 1.05
CA PHE A 142 -13.36 11.59 0.51
C PHE A 142 -12.94 12.95 1.09
N LEU A 143 -12.45 13.82 0.22
CA LEU A 143 -12.03 15.17 0.53
C LEU A 143 -13.24 16.10 0.40
N ASN A 144 -13.66 16.68 1.50
CA ASN A 144 -14.70 17.69 1.52
C ASN A 144 -14.08 19.09 1.61
N VAL A 145 -14.09 19.81 0.51
CA VAL A 145 -13.36 21.08 0.40
C VAL A 145 -14.22 22.28 0.88
N ALA A 146 -15.55 22.12 0.88
CA ALA A 146 -16.49 23.22 1.17
C ALA A 146 -17.27 23.10 2.47
N GLY A 147 -16.99 22.07 3.26
CA GLY A 147 -17.81 21.72 4.43
C GLY A 147 -19.02 20.85 4.06
N LEU A 148 -19.63 20.22 5.08
CA LEU A 148 -20.62 19.13 4.92
C LEU A 148 -21.90 19.49 4.16
N GLN A 149 -22.22 20.76 4.01
CA GLN A 149 -23.50 21.22 3.40
C GLN A 149 -23.33 21.95 2.08
N ALA A 150 -22.11 22.17 1.61
CA ALA A 150 -21.86 22.94 0.42
C ALA A 150 -21.42 22.08 -0.76
N LYS A 151 -21.91 22.40 -1.95
CA LYS A 151 -21.44 21.83 -3.21
C LYS A 151 -20.40 22.72 -3.83
N GLN A 152 -19.27 22.15 -4.24
CA GLN A 152 -18.21 22.87 -4.95
C GLN A 152 -18.08 22.41 -6.38
N ARG A 153 -17.45 23.28 -7.18
CA ARG A 153 -17.04 22.93 -8.54
C ARG A 153 -15.60 22.52 -8.53
N VAL A 154 -15.34 21.28 -8.89
CA VAL A 154 -14.00 20.74 -9.12
C VAL A 154 -13.81 20.64 -10.62
N TYR A 155 -13.05 21.57 -11.22
CA TYR A 155 -12.89 21.64 -12.67
C TYR A 155 -11.85 20.66 -13.18
N ARG A 156 -10.81 20.44 -12.40
CA ARG A 156 -9.68 19.59 -12.82
C ARG A 156 -8.92 19.06 -11.62
N VAL A 157 -8.28 17.92 -11.84
CA VAL A 157 -7.23 17.36 -10.98
C VAL A 157 -5.91 17.52 -11.71
N MET A 158 -4.89 17.98 -11.01
CA MET A 158 -3.54 18.05 -11.54
C MET A 158 -2.63 17.16 -10.72
N LEU A 159 -1.94 16.24 -11.40
CA LEU A 159 -0.96 15.36 -10.81
C LEU A 159 0.43 15.80 -11.29
N LEU A 160 1.34 15.86 -10.33
CA LEU A 160 2.76 16.13 -10.57
C LEU A 160 3.53 14.90 -10.16
N GLY A 161 4.44 14.45 -10.98
CA GLY A 161 5.26 13.30 -10.68
C GLY A 161 6.48 13.20 -11.57
N LYS A 162 7.30 12.21 -11.30
CA LYS A 162 8.48 11.88 -12.09
C LYS A 162 8.45 10.40 -12.41
N HIS A 163 8.76 10.05 -13.64
CA HIS A 163 8.93 8.68 -14.09
C HIS A 163 10.21 8.54 -14.91
N ILE A 164 10.79 7.36 -14.90
CA ILE A 164 12.05 7.09 -15.60
C ILE A 164 11.79 6.30 -16.88
N ALA A 165 10.71 5.53 -16.90
CA ALA A 165 10.34 4.69 -18.03
C ALA A 165 8.86 4.87 -18.40
N SER A 166 8.43 4.21 -19.47
CA SER A 166 7.04 4.29 -19.91
C SER A 166 6.11 3.52 -18.97
N HIS A 167 5.06 4.20 -18.50
CA HIS A 167 4.05 3.65 -17.60
C HIS A 167 2.66 4.08 -18.04
N THR A 168 1.62 3.45 -17.51
CA THR A 168 0.24 3.89 -17.70
C THR A 168 -0.29 4.49 -16.41
N LEU A 169 -0.68 5.75 -16.47
CA LEU A 169 -1.36 6.45 -15.37
C LEU A 169 -2.87 6.33 -15.54
N THR A 170 -3.55 5.82 -14.55
CA THR A 170 -5.01 5.82 -14.47
C THR A 170 -5.44 6.62 -13.24
N LEU A 171 -6.32 7.61 -13.44
CA LEU A 171 -6.92 8.42 -12.40
C LEU A 171 -8.41 8.14 -12.36
N ASP A 172 -8.90 7.51 -11.30
CA ASP A 172 -10.31 7.35 -11.01
C ASP A 172 -10.77 8.44 -10.03
N VAL A 173 -11.82 9.14 -10.38
CA VAL A 173 -12.40 10.21 -9.59
C VAL A 173 -13.79 9.81 -9.15
N PHE A 174 -13.98 9.65 -7.85
CA PHE A 174 -15.26 9.36 -7.21
C PHE A 174 -15.82 10.63 -6.61
N THR A 175 -17.13 10.79 -6.62
CA THR A 175 -17.80 12.00 -6.13
C THR A 175 -18.97 11.63 -5.22
N ASP A 176 -19.31 12.56 -4.30
CA ASP A 176 -20.53 12.50 -3.50
C ASP A 176 -20.67 11.24 -2.64
N TYR A 177 -19.54 10.71 -2.12
CA TYR A 177 -19.47 9.49 -1.31
C TYR A 177 -19.91 8.21 -2.04
N ASP A 178 -19.98 8.24 -3.37
CA ASP A 178 -20.28 7.08 -4.19
C ASP A 178 -18.96 6.38 -4.59
N ASP A 179 -18.72 5.20 -4.05
CA ASP A 179 -17.54 4.37 -4.34
C ASP A 179 -17.74 3.43 -5.54
N SER A 180 -18.96 3.35 -6.07
CA SER A 180 -19.31 2.41 -7.14
C SER A 180 -19.09 3.00 -8.52
N THR A 181 -19.19 4.33 -8.66
CA THR A 181 -19.10 5.01 -9.95
C THR A 181 -17.95 6.00 -9.96
N SER A 182 -17.00 5.79 -10.85
CA SER A 182 -15.87 6.70 -11.05
C SER A 182 -15.86 7.30 -12.46
N ALA A 183 -15.32 8.50 -12.59
CA ALA A 183 -14.88 9.05 -13.86
C ALA A 183 -13.39 8.68 -14.05
N THR A 184 -13.09 7.83 -15.04
CA THR A 184 -11.74 7.32 -15.28
C THR A 184 -11.04 8.12 -16.37
N HIS A 185 -9.82 8.56 -16.06
CA HIS A 185 -8.94 9.26 -16.98
C HIS A 185 -7.63 8.47 -17.10
N THR A 186 -7.21 8.18 -18.32
CA THR A 186 -5.99 7.41 -18.58
C THR A 186 -5.00 8.23 -19.40
N ALA A 187 -3.73 8.13 -19.07
CA ALA A 187 -2.64 8.71 -19.83
C ALA A 187 -1.46 7.74 -19.95
N ALA A 188 -0.90 7.64 -21.15
CA ALA A 188 0.38 6.98 -21.33
C ALA A 188 1.50 7.96 -20.94
N LEU A 189 2.32 7.56 -19.99
CA LEU A 189 3.54 8.27 -19.60
C LEU A 189 4.68 7.68 -20.42
N THR A 190 5.17 8.43 -21.39
CA THR A 190 6.33 8.03 -22.21
C THR A 190 7.61 8.28 -21.41
N GLY A 191 8.58 7.35 -21.48
CA GLY A 191 9.82 7.45 -20.72
C GLY A 191 10.51 8.79 -20.93
N ASP A 192 10.53 9.59 -19.88
CA ASP A 192 11.21 10.89 -19.80
C ASP A 192 11.72 11.08 -18.36
N THR A 193 12.90 11.66 -18.23
CA THR A 193 13.49 11.98 -16.93
C THR A 193 12.93 13.27 -16.32
N ASN A 194 12.10 14.00 -17.04
CA ASN A 194 11.51 15.25 -16.58
C ASN A 194 10.26 15.02 -15.72
N PRO A 195 9.95 15.94 -14.79
CA PRO A 195 8.68 15.92 -14.09
C PRO A 195 7.52 16.02 -15.09
N TYR A 196 6.50 15.18 -14.93
CA TYR A 196 5.30 15.27 -15.73
C TYR A 196 4.20 16.04 -15.03
N HIS A 197 3.38 16.72 -15.84
CA HIS A 197 2.17 17.41 -15.41
C HIS A 197 0.98 16.75 -16.11
N TYR A 198 0.19 15.98 -15.39
CA TYR A 198 -1.04 15.43 -15.92
C TYR A 198 -2.24 16.24 -15.42
N ARG A 199 -3.11 16.66 -16.35
CA ARG A 199 -4.32 17.43 -16.06
C ARG A 199 -5.55 16.68 -16.54
N ALA A 200 -6.37 16.22 -15.60
CA ALA A 200 -7.67 15.61 -15.89
C ALA A 200 -8.77 16.66 -15.72
N HIS A 201 -9.58 16.88 -16.76
CA HIS A 201 -10.81 17.66 -16.67
C HIS A 201 -11.94 16.77 -16.20
N LEU A 202 -12.64 17.17 -15.15
CA LEU A 202 -13.72 16.38 -14.57
C LEU A 202 -15.02 16.63 -15.32
N ALA A 203 -15.76 15.57 -15.67
CA ALA A 203 -17.09 15.67 -16.25
C ALA A 203 -18.12 16.17 -15.24
N LYS A 204 -17.99 15.77 -13.96
CA LYS A 204 -18.81 16.27 -12.84
C LYS A 204 -18.09 17.43 -12.16
N GLN A 205 -18.54 18.64 -12.43
CA GLN A 205 -17.92 19.84 -11.86
C GLN A 205 -18.59 20.32 -10.56
N LYS A 206 -19.68 19.68 -10.12
CA LYS A 206 -20.41 20.08 -8.92
C LYS A 206 -20.61 18.86 -8.03
N CYS A 207 -19.89 18.83 -6.91
CA CYS A 207 -19.90 17.72 -5.96
C CYS A 207 -19.73 18.22 -4.53
N GLN A 208 -20.12 17.42 -3.57
CA GLN A 208 -19.96 17.67 -2.14
C GLN A 208 -18.58 17.19 -1.66
N ALA A 209 -18.15 16.04 -2.13
CA ALA A 209 -16.87 15.44 -1.79
C ALA A 209 -16.23 14.76 -3.00
N VAL A 210 -14.91 14.68 -3.02
CA VAL A 210 -14.13 14.03 -4.07
C VAL A 210 -13.14 13.06 -3.45
N LYS A 211 -13.06 11.86 -4.01
CA LYS A 211 -12.05 10.85 -3.70
C LYS A 211 -11.28 10.52 -4.96
N LEU A 212 -9.98 10.42 -4.84
CA LEU A 212 -9.07 10.12 -5.94
C LEU A 212 -8.43 8.76 -5.72
N LYS A 213 -8.40 7.94 -6.77
CA LYS A 213 -7.58 6.75 -6.84
C LYS A 213 -6.64 6.87 -8.03
N ILE A 214 -5.36 6.85 -7.76
CA ILE A 214 -4.29 6.96 -8.74
C ILE A 214 -3.66 5.58 -8.86
N THR A 215 -3.69 5.00 -10.05
CA THR A 215 -3.02 3.74 -10.35
C THR A 215 -1.96 4.01 -11.40
N ILE A 216 -0.73 3.62 -11.13
CA ILE A 216 0.34 3.64 -12.11
C ILE A 216 0.75 2.20 -12.36
N SER A 217 0.40 1.71 -13.56
CA SER A 217 0.76 0.37 -13.99
C SER A 217 2.13 0.40 -14.63
N ASN A 218 3.04 -0.33 -14.00
CA ASN A 218 4.42 -0.44 -14.46
C ASN A 218 4.50 -1.28 -15.73
N ALA A 219 4.94 -0.66 -16.82
CA ALA A 219 5.25 -1.37 -18.07
C ALA A 219 6.73 -1.74 -18.19
N SER A 220 7.55 -1.41 -17.19
CA SER A 220 8.99 -1.65 -17.17
C SER A 220 9.49 -1.95 -15.77
N THR A 221 10.73 -2.47 -15.68
CA THR A 221 11.41 -2.76 -14.42
C THR A 221 11.92 -1.52 -13.68
N GLU A 222 11.66 -0.32 -14.21
CA GLU A 222 12.12 0.94 -13.67
C GLU A 222 11.11 1.57 -12.71
N ALA A 223 11.61 2.39 -11.77
CA ALA A 223 10.79 3.01 -10.74
C ALA A 223 9.90 4.15 -11.25
N VAL A 224 8.72 4.27 -10.63
CA VAL A 224 7.92 5.51 -10.60
C VAL A 224 8.21 6.25 -9.30
N ARG A 225 8.38 7.57 -9.36
CA ARG A 225 8.62 8.44 -8.20
C ARG A 225 7.68 9.64 -8.22
#